data_16f31b34ed3025b3ecaaecedddf800be
#
_entry.id   16f31b34ed3025b3ecaaecedddf800be
#
_cell.length_a   1.000
_cell.length_b   1.000
_cell.length_c   1.000
_cell.angle_alpha   90.00
_cell.angle_beta   90.00
_cell.angle_gamma   90.00
#
_symmetry.space_group_name_H-M   'P 1'
#
loop_
_entity.id
_entity.type
_entity.pdbx_description
1 polymer ?
#
loop_
_entity_poly.entity_id
_entity_poly.type
_entity_poly.pdbx_seq_one_letter_code
_entity_poly.pdbx_strand_id
1 'polypeptide(L)'
;MLNDLGIRCCTSTDRDLLTVTSRYEHEGISFLTITLPRFGKDFQKSLDQGMVDSSLFAGFRRSGGLPAFLSGFLRRVFDPSGSVLPNPDIDAIFSVRQLCFVFEKIALECSKERYEKAMLGYVQTEDDVKVADRGLPERDVLYLRSTFAMLFGDSIDRLNRDLRDGRYDRFVPKHGPGATADSLVGNQKFKQSRWSSRLERILPAGEFIIPNWKHYALLQGIDIVQPGKELPVRVISVPKTLKTPRIIAIEPTAMQYAQQAVLAAILDTWENDEFLSKYITLQDQTPNQRMARDGSKTGRLATIDLSEASDRVSNQLVRQLLAPWPDFFEVVDACRSRTADVPGYGVLRLAKFASMGSALTFPIEMMVFVAIIVSRLRRRHPNSSISSLKNRALKSTRAYGDDLIVPVEIVRDVIRDLESFGFKVNKDKTFYNGSFRESCGKEYYDGVDVSISRLRRVLPTSRRDASEVVAMVAFRNQLYFAGLWTTCRWLDERIERLLKFYPLLSTTSPGLGRHSHLPLSGYPGMVRGRYQRLETKAYIPYGMIPRNRIDDVPALMKCLIQKDQNPDETHLERSGRPKSISIKLRWTAVS
;
A
#
# COMPACT_ATOMS: atom_id res chain seq x y z
N MET A 1 0.65 -19.54 21.00
CA MET A 1 1.14 -19.55 19.61
C MET A 1 2.28 -20.54 19.41
N LEU A 2 3.41 -20.45 20.13
CA LEU A 2 4.49 -21.45 20.03
C LEU A 2 3.96 -22.89 20.18
N ASN A 3 3.10 -23.13 21.18
CA ASN A 3 2.49 -24.44 21.40
C ASN A 3 1.63 -24.91 20.19
N ASP A 4 0.76 -24.02 19.64
CA ASP A 4 -0.05 -24.39 18.44
C ASP A 4 0.86 -24.76 17.27
N LEU A 5 1.91 -23.96 17.02
CA LEU A 5 2.86 -24.19 15.93
C LEU A 5 3.70 -25.46 16.18
N GLY A 6 4.10 -25.71 17.44
CA GLY A 6 4.79 -26.94 17.83
C GLY A 6 3.95 -28.19 17.59
N ILE A 7 2.68 -28.17 17.96
CA ILE A 7 1.70 -29.26 17.70
C ILE A 7 1.57 -29.48 16.19
N ARG A 8 1.39 -28.41 15.40
CA ARG A 8 1.23 -28.48 13.95
C ARG A 8 2.41 -29.16 13.26
N CYS A 9 3.62 -28.92 13.75
CA CYS A 9 4.86 -29.48 13.19
C CYS A 9 5.43 -30.64 14.01
N CYS A 10 4.69 -31.22 14.97
CA CYS A 10 5.16 -32.29 15.85
C CYS A 10 6.58 -32.03 16.42
N THR A 11 6.81 -30.85 16.96
CA THR A 11 8.11 -30.43 17.55
C THR A 11 7.92 -29.74 18.89
N SER A 12 8.86 -29.97 19.85
CA SER A 12 8.88 -29.22 21.10
C SER A 12 9.35 -27.79 20.86
N THR A 13 8.71 -26.85 21.55
CA THR A 13 9.00 -25.41 21.51
C THR A 13 9.45 -24.85 22.86
N ASP A 14 9.74 -25.69 23.84
CA ASP A 14 10.06 -25.26 25.21
C ASP A 14 11.34 -24.42 25.26
N ARG A 15 12.39 -24.85 24.56
CA ARG A 15 13.66 -24.09 24.45
C ARG A 15 13.47 -22.77 23.70
N ASP A 16 12.61 -22.76 22.70
CA ASP A 16 12.31 -21.57 21.92
C ASP A 16 11.54 -20.57 22.79
N LEU A 17 10.60 -21.05 23.60
CA LEU A 17 9.87 -20.21 24.56
C LEU A 17 10.83 -19.57 25.58
N LEU A 18 11.75 -20.35 26.17
CA LEU A 18 12.76 -19.82 27.08
C LEU A 18 13.63 -18.75 26.40
N THR A 19 14.03 -18.99 25.15
CA THR A 19 14.82 -18.02 24.37
C THR A 19 14.03 -16.73 24.13
N VAL A 20 12.76 -16.83 23.72
CA VAL A 20 11.90 -15.66 23.50
C VAL A 20 11.71 -14.87 24.80
N THR A 21 11.43 -15.55 25.91
CA THR A 21 11.20 -14.91 27.22
C THR A 21 12.45 -14.19 27.69
N SER A 22 13.59 -14.88 27.73
CA SER A 22 14.87 -14.30 28.18
C SER A 22 15.29 -13.11 27.31
N ARG A 23 15.18 -13.23 25.97
CA ARG A 23 15.55 -12.13 25.09
C ARG A 23 14.57 -10.96 25.15
N TYR A 24 13.29 -11.23 25.39
CA TYR A 24 12.33 -10.16 25.64
C TYR A 24 12.62 -9.40 26.93
N GLU A 25 13.03 -10.09 28.00
CA GLU A 25 13.44 -9.46 29.27
C GLU A 25 14.66 -8.54 29.08
N HIS A 26 15.60 -8.89 28.21
CA HIS A 26 16.84 -8.13 27.98
C HIS A 26 16.70 -7.05 26.89
N GLU A 27 16.04 -7.35 25.78
CA GLU A 27 15.92 -6.46 24.60
C GLU A 27 14.57 -5.72 24.55
N GLY A 28 13.62 -6.09 25.42
CA GLY A 28 12.27 -5.54 25.45
C GLY A 28 11.50 -5.83 24.16
N ILE A 29 10.55 -4.94 23.85
CA ILE A 29 9.66 -5.08 22.68
C ILE A 29 10.43 -5.10 21.34
N SER A 30 11.66 -4.58 21.31
CA SER A 30 12.49 -4.55 20.10
C SER A 30 12.88 -5.95 19.64
N PHE A 31 13.03 -6.91 20.55
CA PHE A 31 13.24 -8.31 20.19
C PHE A 31 12.10 -8.82 19.31
N LEU A 32 10.84 -8.59 19.69
CA LEU A 32 9.66 -9.07 18.99
C LEU A 32 9.39 -8.30 17.68
N THR A 33 9.78 -7.03 17.62
CA THR A 33 9.38 -6.13 16.50
C THR A 33 10.49 -5.84 15.51
N ILE A 34 11.75 -6.12 15.85
CA ILE A 34 12.93 -5.87 15.02
C ILE A 34 13.77 -7.12 14.86
N THR A 35 14.19 -7.76 15.98
CA THR A 35 15.12 -8.89 15.94
C THR A 35 14.48 -10.14 15.35
N LEU A 36 13.28 -10.52 15.80
CA LEU A 36 12.53 -11.64 15.20
C LEU A 36 12.17 -11.41 13.73
N PRO A 37 11.65 -10.25 13.30
CA PRO A 37 11.45 -9.97 11.89
C PRO A 37 12.73 -10.05 11.04
N ARG A 38 13.89 -9.67 11.58
CA ARG A 38 15.17 -9.86 10.89
C ARG A 38 15.46 -11.34 10.69
N PHE A 39 15.32 -12.16 11.73
CA PHE A 39 15.43 -13.61 11.63
C PHE A 39 14.50 -14.18 10.56
N GLY A 40 13.23 -13.72 10.53
CA GLY A 40 12.27 -14.13 9.52
C GLY A 40 12.68 -13.75 8.08
N LYS A 41 13.28 -12.58 7.88
CA LYS A 41 13.83 -12.16 6.57
C LYS A 41 15.03 -13.00 6.16
N ASP A 42 15.93 -13.28 7.08
CA ASP A 42 17.07 -14.17 6.83
C ASP A 42 16.58 -15.58 6.44
N PHE A 43 15.51 -16.07 7.07
CA PHE A 43 14.86 -17.32 6.70
C PHE A 43 14.26 -17.28 5.29
N GLN A 44 13.52 -16.22 4.93
CA GLN A 44 12.98 -16.06 3.57
C GLN A 44 14.08 -15.99 2.51
N LYS A 45 15.19 -15.30 2.83
CA LYS A 45 16.35 -15.22 1.95
C LYS A 45 17.02 -16.59 1.77
N SER A 46 17.10 -17.38 2.85
CA SER A 46 17.61 -18.77 2.78
C SER A 46 16.74 -19.65 1.88
N LEU A 47 15.41 -19.48 1.92
CA LEU A 47 14.48 -20.19 1.02
C LEU A 47 14.66 -19.80 -0.44
N ASP A 48 14.92 -18.51 -0.74
CA ASP A 48 15.17 -18.05 -2.12
C ASP A 48 16.54 -18.49 -2.64
N GLN A 49 17.58 -18.45 -1.79
CA GLN A 49 18.94 -18.85 -2.15
C GLN A 49 19.14 -20.36 -2.22
N GLY A 50 18.22 -21.15 -1.64
CA GLY A 50 18.32 -22.60 -1.53
C GLY A 50 19.21 -23.08 -0.40
N MET A 51 19.82 -22.17 0.40
CA MET A 51 20.71 -22.54 1.50
C MET A 51 20.81 -21.43 2.56
N VAL A 52 21.20 -21.83 3.77
CA VAL A 52 21.51 -20.93 4.89
C VAL A 52 22.98 -20.49 4.77
N ASP A 53 23.17 -19.22 4.41
CA ASP A 53 24.48 -18.60 4.36
C ASP A 53 25.02 -18.28 5.78
N SER A 54 26.36 -18.27 5.95
CA SER A 54 27.01 -17.96 7.22
C SER A 54 26.75 -16.54 7.72
N SER A 55 26.47 -15.59 6.83
CA SER A 55 26.16 -14.19 7.15
C SER A 55 24.75 -13.97 7.67
N LEU A 56 23.84 -14.93 7.49
CA LEU A 56 22.45 -14.85 7.92
C LEU A 56 22.28 -15.23 9.39
N PHE A 57 21.16 -14.83 9.99
CA PHE A 57 20.81 -15.12 11.39
C PHE A 57 21.79 -14.54 12.41
N ALA A 58 22.38 -13.40 12.14
CA ALA A 58 23.30 -12.74 13.05
C ALA A 58 22.64 -12.49 14.43
N GLY A 59 23.37 -12.77 15.50
CA GLY A 59 22.89 -12.66 16.89
C GLY A 59 22.12 -13.88 17.40
N PHE A 60 22.07 -14.97 16.63
CA PHE A 60 21.54 -16.26 17.09
C PHE A 60 22.64 -17.33 17.09
N ARG A 61 22.72 -18.08 18.21
CA ARG A 61 23.66 -19.19 18.34
C ARG A 61 23.38 -20.25 17.28
N ARG A 62 24.41 -20.81 16.68
CA ARG A 62 24.29 -21.89 15.70
C ARG A 62 24.51 -23.27 16.34
N SER A 63 23.88 -24.28 15.75
CA SER A 63 24.09 -25.70 16.01
C SER A 63 24.30 -26.37 14.64
N GLY A 64 25.56 -26.57 14.26
CA GLY A 64 25.94 -26.94 12.90
C GLY A 64 25.69 -25.80 11.90
N GLY A 65 25.14 -26.09 10.75
CA GLY A 65 24.79 -25.12 9.70
C GLY A 65 23.57 -24.24 10.03
N LEU A 66 22.75 -24.60 11.04
CA LEU A 66 21.48 -23.96 11.34
C LEU A 66 21.51 -23.18 12.66
N PRO A 67 20.65 -22.17 12.83
CA PRO A 67 20.39 -21.56 14.14
C PRO A 67 19.84 -22.57 15.14
N ALA A 68 20.25 -22.47 16.42
CA ALA A 68 19.71 -23.28 17.50
C ALA A 68 18.25 -22.86 17.84
N PHE A 69 17.93 -21.58 17.69
CA PHE A 69 16.58 -21.06 17.83
C PHE A 69 15.67 -21.54 16.70
N LEU A 70 14.50 -22.03 17.01
CA LEU A 70 13.53 -22.64 16.10
C LEU A 70 14.07 -23.88 15.35
N SER A 71 15.12 -24.53 15.88
CA SER A 71 15.79 -25.65 15.21
C SER A 71 14.85 -26.82 14.88
N GLY A 72 13.80 -27.04 15.72
CA GLY A 72 12.80 -28.08 15.47
C GLY A 72 12.01 -27.85 14.17
N PHE A 73 11.71 -26.60 13.85
CA PHE A 73 11.08 -26.21 12.58
C PHE A 73 12.09 -26.16 11.43
N LEU A 74 13.29 -25.60 11.67
CA LEU A 74 14.30 -25.40 10.64
C LEU A 74 14.80 -26.71 10.04
N ARG A 75 14.97 -27.78 10.84
CA ARG A 75 15.36 -29.11 10.38
C ARG A 75 14.31 -29.81 9.51
N ARG A 76 13.09 -29.32 9.47
CA ARG A 76 12.03 -29.78 8.55
C ARG A 76 12.08 -29.07 7.19
N VAL A 77 12.89 -28.01 7.10
CA VAL A 77 13.03 -27.17 5.91
C VAL A 77 14.43 -27.31 5.30
N PHE A 78 15.45 -27.43 6.16
CA PHE A 78 16.86 -27.51 5.77
C PHE A 78 17.50 -28.78 6.30
N ASP A 79 18.47 -29.29 5.57
CA ASP A 79 19.34 -30.34 6.03
C ASP A 79 20.40 -29.82 7.05
N PRO A 80 21.21 -30.68 7.69
CA PRO A 80 22.25 -30.27 8.63
C PRO A 80 23.34 -29.35 8.04
N SER A 81 23.54 -29.36 6.72
CA SER A 81 24.46 -28.46 6.02
C SER A 81 23.88 -27.06 5.82
N GLY A 82 22.57 -26.91 5.95
CA GLY A 82 21.82 -25.67 5.72
C GLY A 82 21.18 -25.58 4.33
N SER A 83 21.26 -26.62 3.51
CA SER A 83 20.60 -26.66 2.20
C SER A 83 19.11 -26.94 2.35
N VAL A 84 18.27 -26.32 1.50
CA VAL A 84 16.82 -26.58 1.49
C VAL A 84 16.56 -28.02 1.09
N LEU A 85 15.74 -28.72 1.86
CA LEU A 85 15.35 -30.10 1.56
C LEU A 85 14.59 -30.18 0.20
N PRO A 86 14.65 -31.28 -0.53
CA PRO A 86 13.88 -31.46 -1.78
C PRO A 86 12.36 -31.27 -1.58
N ASN A 87 11.83 -31.71 -0.44
CA ASN A 87 10.44 -31.56 -0.04
C ASN A 87 10.37 -30.92 1.35
N PRO A 88 10.55 -29.59 1.45
CA PRO A 88 10.53 -28.91 2.74
C PRO A 88 9.09 -28.87 3.29
N ASP A 89 8.96 -28.98 4.62
CA ASP A 89 7.68 -28.91 5.30
C ASP A 89 7.10 -27.50 5.24
N ILE A 90 5.98 -27.33 4.52
CA ILE A 90 5.32 -26.03 4.32
C ILE A 90 4.71 -25.52 5.64
N ASP A 91 4.26 -26.42 6.52
CA ASP A 91 3.75 -26.03 7.84
C ASP A 91 4.88 -25.48 8.74
N ALA A 92 6.08 -26.03 8.61
CA ALA A 92 7.26 -25.48 9.29
C ALA A 92 7.65 -24.11 8.72
N ILE A 93 7.59 -23.92 7.39
CA ILE A 93 7.80 -22.60 6.75
C ILE A 93 6.80 -21.57 7.27
N PHE A 94 5.50 -21.91 7.26
CA PHE A 94 4.46 -21.05 7.83
C PHE A 94 4.74 -20.74 9.29
N SER A 95 5.10 -21.74 10.10
CA SER A 95 5.31 -21.61 11.55
C SER A 95 6.44 -20.66 11.91
N VAL A 96 7.62 -20.81 11.27
CA VAL A 96 8.76 -19.89 11.46
C VAL A 96 8.34 -18.47 11.10
N ARG A 97 7.68 -18.28 9.97
CA ARG A 97 7.26 -16.96 9.50
C ARG A 97 6.18 -16.35 10.41
N GLN A 98 5.18 -17.12 10.81
CA GLN A 98 4.11 -16.66 11.71
C GLN A 98 4.70 -16.15 13.03
N LEU A 99 5.66 -16.88 13.61
CA LEU A 99 6.31 -16.48 14.84
C LEU A 99 7.16 -15.22 14.66
N CYS A 100 7.95 -15.16 13.60
CA CYS A 100 8.90 -14.07 13.37
C CYS A 100 8.24 -12.74 13.03
N PHE A 101 7.09 -12.75 12.35
CA PHE A 101 6.49 -11.51 11.84
C PHE A 101 5.19 -11.08 12.53
N VAL A 102 4.69 -11.86 13.50
CA VAL A 102 3.41 -11.56 14.16
C VAL A 102 3.36 -10.16 14.77
N PHE A 103 4.46 -9.65 15.31
CA PHE A 103 4.55 -8.34 15.96
C PHE A 103 5.22 -7.25 15.10
N GLU A 104 5.70 -7.58 13.88
CA GLU A 104 6.46 -6.64 13.03
C GLU A 104 5.74 -5.32 12.77
N LYS A 105 4.41 -5.38 12.59
CA LYS A 105 3.58 -4.23 12.19
C LYS A 105 2.66 -3.73 13.30
N ILE A 106 3.03 -3.96 14.55
CA ILE A 106 2.29 -3.39 15.67
C ILE A 106 2.43 -1.86 15.66
N ALA A 107 1.31 -1.15 15.83
CA ALA A 107 1.29 0.31 15.78
C ALA A 107 1.84 0.91 17.09
N LEU A 108 3.14 1.07 17.15
CA LEU A 108 3.88 1.75 18.21
C LEU A 108 4.65 2.93 17.60
N GLU A 109 4.86 3.96 18.39
CA GLU A 109 5.65 5.12 17.99
C GLU A 109 7.15 4.75 17.93
N CYS A 110 7.82 5.28 16.89
CA CYS A 110 9.26 5.14 16.76
C CYS A 110 9.98 6.06 17.75
N SER A 111 11.25 5.74 18.10
CA SER A 111 12.10 6.67 18.81
C SER A 111 12.40 7.92 17.98
N LYS A 112 12.79 9.00 18.66
CA LYS A 112 13.11 10.28 18.02
C LYS A 112 14.23 10.13 16.97
N GLU A 113 15.25 9.34 17.28
CA GLU A 113 16.40 9.10 16.38
C GLU A 113 15.95 8.38 15.08
N ARG A 114 15.00 7.44 15.20
CA ARG A 114 14.44 6.74 14.03
C ARG A 114 13.56 7.65 13.18
N TYR A 115 12.82 8.54 13.83
CA TYR A 115 12.07 9.58 13.15
C TYR A 115 13.00 10.51 12.37
N GLU A 116 14.04 11.07 13.03
CA GLU A 116 15.02 11.95 12.40
C GLU A 116 15.76 11.25 11.25
N LYS A 117 16.14 9.98 11.44
CA LYS A 117 16.75 9.17 10.37
C LYS A 117 15.82 8.98 9.18
N ALA A 118 14.51 8.82 9.40
CA ALA A 118 13.55 8.69 8.31
C ALA A 118 13.39 10.02 7.54
N MET A 119 13.37 11.17 8.22
CA MET A 119 13.35 12.49 7.59
C MET A 119 14.64 12.75 6.80
N LEU A 120 15.80 12.41 7.36
CA LEU A 120 17.07 12.47 6.63
C LEU A 120 17.05 11.61 5.38
N GLY A 121 16.51 10.37 5.47
CA GLY A 121 16.37 9.46 4.33
C GLY A 121 15.50 10.05 3.21
N TYR A 122 14.44 10.77 3.56
CA TYR A 122 13.60 11.47 2.59
C TYR A 122 14.39 12.55 1.82
N VAL A 123 15.21 13.32 2.54
CA VAL A 123 16.08 14.36 1.94
C VAL A 123 17.19 13.72 1.07
N GLN A 124 17.84 12.67 1.57
CA GLN A 124 18.88 11.95 0.82
C GLN A 124 18.33 11.34 -0.49
N THR A 125 17.07 10.87 -0.49
CA THR A 125 16.43 10.36 -1.71
C THR A 125 16.32 11.44 -2.79
N GLU A 126 16.10 12.73 -2.44
CA GLU A 126 16.12 13.82 -3.42
C GLU A 126 17.50 13.98 -4.08
N ASP A 127 18.57 13.83 -3.31
CA ASP A 127 19.93 13.95 -3.84
C ASP A 127 20.28 12.73 -4.70
N ASP A 128 19.86 11.52 -4.29
CA ASP A 128 20.00 10.31 -5.11
C ASP A 128 19.30 10.48 -6.47
N VAL A 129 18.07 11.05 -6.49
CA VAL A 129 17.32 11.30 -7.74
C VAL A 129 18.06 12.31 -8.61
N LYS A 130 18.59 13.42 -8.05
CA LYS A 130 19.39 14.39 -8.82
C LYS A 130 20.65 13.78 -9.44
N VAL A 131 21.30 12.86 -8.70
CA VAL A 131 22.47 12.14 -9.21
C VAL A 131 22.08 11.20 -10.34
N ALA A 132 20.99 10.43 -10.16
CA ALA A 132 20.47 9.53 -11.19
C ALA A 132 20.08 10.28 -12.47
N ASP A 133 19.44 11.46 -12.36
CA ASP A 133 19.06 12.31 -13.49
C ASP A 133 20.25 12.72 -14.37
N ARG A 134 21.41 13.00 -13.75
CA ARG A 134 22.65 13.36 -14.47
C ARG A 134 23.25 12.19 -15.23
N GLY A 135 22.99 10.96 -14.75
CA GLY A 135 23.51 9.73 -15.33
C GLY A 135 22.55 9.01 -16.28
N LEU A 136 21.36 9.57 -16.57
CA LEU A 136 20.37 8.92 -17.43
C LEU A 136 20.94 8.67 -18.85
N PRO A 137 21.02 7.39 -19.30
CA PRO A 137 21.55 7.10 -20.63
C PRO A 137 20.56 7.52 -21.71
N GLU A 138 20.88 8.49 -22.52
CA GLU A 138 19.98 9.07 -23.54
C GLU A 138 19.38 8.00 -24.46
N ARG A 139 20.21 7.06 -24.96
CA ARG A 139 19.75 5.97 -25.81
C ARG A 139 18.69 5.08 -25.14
N ASP A 140 18.87 4.80 -23.84
CA ASP A 140 17.93 3.95 -23.10
C ASP A 140 16.64 4.71 -22.78
N VAL A 141 16.73 6.00 -22.50
CA VAL A 141 15.55 6.88 -22.32
C VAL A 141 14.75 6.97 -23.62
N LEU A 142 15.39 7.14 -24.78
CA LEU A 142 14.72 7.16 -26.08
C LEU A 142 14.00 5.82 -26.38
N TYR A 143 14.67 4.71 -26.09
CA TYR A 143 14.08 3.38 -26.26
C TYR A 143 12.90 3.16 -25.31
N LEU A 144 13.05 3.57 -24.04
CA LEU A 144 11.98 3.51 -23.03
C LEU A 144 10.79 4.37 -23.46
N ARG A 145 11.02 5.61 -23.93
CA ARG A 145 9.98 6.50 -24.46
C ARG A 145 9.22 5.89 -25.63
N SER A 146 9.93 5.24 -26.57
CA SER A 146 9.31 4.52 -27.67
C SER A 146 8.40 3.37 -27.19
N THR A 147 8.83 2.64 -26.15
CA THR A 147 8.02 1.58 -25.55
C THR A 147 6.84 2.16 -24.76
N PHE A 148 7.05 3.24 -24.03
CA PHE A 148 6.01 3.97 -23.31
C PHE A 148 4.92 4.46 -24.28
N ALA A 149 5.31 5.06 -25.40
CA ALA A 149 4.38 5.49 -26.45
C ALA A 149 3.58 4.31 -27.05
N MET A 150 4.24 3.17 -27.28
CA MET A 150 3.57 1.95 -27.76
C MET A 150 2.49 1.44 -26.79
N LEU A 151 2.70 1.62 -25.47
CA LEU A 151 1.79 1.12 -24.44
C LEU A 151 0.64 2.09 -24.13
N PHE A 152 0.96 3.37 -23.99
CA PHE A 152 0.07 4.40 -23.46
C PHE A 152 -0.30 5.48 -24.48
N GLY A 153 0.31 5.46 -25.67
CA GLY A 153 0.17 6.53 -26.66
C GLY A 153 -1.28 6.83 -27.01
N ASP A 154 -2.05 5.84 -27.40
CA ASP A 154 -3.46 6.01 -27.79
C ASP A 154 -4.32 6.64 -26.70
N SER A 155 -4.04 6.27 -25.44
CA SER A 155 -4.72 6.79 -24.25
C SER A 155 -4.33 8.25 -23.99
N ILE A 156 -3.02 8.55 -24.05
CA ILE A 156 -2.50 9.90 -23.79
C ILE A 156 -2.82 10.84 -24.97
N ASP A 157 -2.84 10.37 -26.19
CA ASP A 157 -3.25 11.16 -27.37
C ASP A 157 -4.67 11.71 -27.25
N ARG A 158 -5.59 10.91 -26.67
CA ARG A 158 -6.95 11.35 -26.39
C ARG A 158 -6.95 12.50 -25.38
N LEU A 159 -6.26 12.32 -24.24
CA LEU A 159 -6.17 13.34 -23.19
C LEU A 159 -5.45 14.60 -23.67
N ASN A 160 -4.39 14.46 -24.46
CA ASN A 160 -3.66 15.59 -25.00
C ASN A 160 -4.51 16.41 -26.00
N ARG A 161 -5.34 15.75 -26.81
CA ARG A 161 -6.31 16.43 -27.70
C ARG A 161 -7.41 17.11 -26.90
N ASP A 162 -7.99 16.44 -25.91
CA ASP A 162 -9.05 17.03 -25.08
C ASP A 162 -8.56 18.31 -24.40
N LEU A 163 -7.35 18.31 -23.84
CA LEU A 163 -6.75 19.49 -23.21
C LEU A 163 -6.51 20.62 -24.23
N ARG A 164 -5.97 20.31 -25.42
CA ARG A 164 -5.73 21.28 -26.48
C ARG A 164 -7.02 21.93 -26.96
N ASP A 165 -8.08 21.14 -27.07
CA ASP A 165 -9.37 21.59 -27.55
C ASP A 165 -10.24 22.23 -26.44
N GLY A 166 -9.74 22.33 -25.20
CA GLY A 166 -10.47 22.85 -24.05
C GLY A 166 -11.66 21.99 -23.63
N ARG A 167 -11.59 20.68 -23.86
CA ARG A 167 -12.62 19.71 -23.48
C ARG A 167 -12.24 19.05 -22.15
N TYR A 168 -13.01 19.34 -21.12
CA TYR A 168 -12.73 18.91 -19.75
C TYR A 168 -13.68 17.84 -19.21
N ASP A 169 -14.52 17.22 -20.03
CA ASP A 169 -15.55 16.27 -19.56
C ASP A 169 -14.99 15.09 -18.77
N ARG A 170 -13.79 14.60 -19.12
CA ARG A 170 -13.08 13.53 -18.41
C ARG A 170 -12.36 14.00 -17.14
N PHE A 171 -12.07 15.29 -17.06
CA PHE A 171 -11.27 15.86 -15.97
C PHE A 171 -12.18 16.23 -14.78
N VAL A 172 -12.71 15.23 -14.11
CA VAL A 172 -13.67 15.38 -13.01
C VAL A 172 -12.95 15.53 -11.67
N PRO A 173 -12.83 16.75 -11.12
CA PRO A 173 -12.14 16.97 -9.86
C PRO A 173 -12.97 16.51 -8.66
N LYS A 174 -12.27 16.15 -7.58
CA LYS A 174 -12.91 15.82 -6.30
C LYS A 174 -11.99 16.12 -5.12
N HIS A 175 -12.59 16.42 -3.97
CA HIS A 175 -11.87 16.52 -2.71
C HIS A 175 -11.88 15.19 -1.95
N GLY A 176 -10.70 14.73 -1.57
CA GLY A 176 -10.56 13.56 -0.70
C GLY A 176 -10.88 13.91 0.78
N PRO A 177 -11.11 12.88 1.63
CA PRO A 177 -11.39 13.07 3.05
C PRO A 177 -10.14 13.36 3.90
N GLY A 178 -8.93 13.32 3.29
CA GLY A 178 -7.65 13.51 3.98
C GLY A 178 -7.38 14.97 4.36
N ALA A 179 -6.36 15.19 5.18
CA ALA A 179 -5.82 16.53 5.46
C ALA A 179 -5.17 17.14 4.21
N THR A 180 -5.11 18.45 4.15
CA THR A 180 -4.41 19.22 3.12
C THR A 180 -3.33 20.12 3.76
N ALA A 181 -2.32 20.55 3.00
CA ALA A 181 -1.20 21.34 3.52
C ALA A 181 -1.66 22.68 4.11
N ASP A 182 -2.67 23.28 3.50
CA ASP A 182 -3.38 24.49 3.95
C ASP A 182 -4.40 24.25 5.08
N SER A 183 -4.44 23.02 5.62
CA SER A 183 -5.28 22.63 6.77
C SER A 183 -6.80 22.81 6.58
N LEU A 184 -7.28 22.90 5.35
CA LEU A 184 -8.71 22.94 5.07
C LEU A 184 -9.36 21.58 5.32
N VAL A 185 -10.56 21.58 5.90
CA VAL A 185 -11.29 20.35 6.25
C VAL A 185 -12.72 20.41 5.72
N GLY A 186 -13.24 19.26 5.32
CA GLY A 186 -14.64 19.10 4.93
C GLY A 186 -15.11 20.08 3.86
N ASN A 187 -16.21 20.78 4.14
CA ASN A 187 -16.80 21.75 3.21
C ASN A 187 -15.85 22.91 2.88
N GLN A 188 -14.96 23.29 3.83
CA GLN A 188 -14.02 24.38 3.61
C GLN A 188 -13.13 24.19 2.38
N LYS A 189 -12.85 22.94 1.98
CA LYS A 189 -12.08 22.65 0.76
C LYS A 189 -12.73 23.17 -0.52
N PHE A 190 -14.04 23.38 -0.52
CA PHE A 190 -14.76 23.95 -1.66
C PHE A 190 -14.69 25.48 -1.72
N LYS A 191 -14.12 26.14 -0.69
CA LYS A 191 -13.74 27.54 -0.75
C LYS A 191 -12.31 27.66 -1.27
N GLN A 192 -12.12 27.40 -2.54
CA GLN A 192 -10.80 27.51 -3.18
C GLN A 192 -10.52 28.99 -3.48
N SER A 193 -9.82 29.65 -2.56
CA SER A 193 -9.43 31.05 -2.70
C SER A 193 -8.04 31.24 -3.36
N ARG A 194 -7.34 30.15 -3.68
CA ARG A 194 -6.00 30.18 -4.28
C ARG A 194 -5.91 29.17 -5.41
N TRP A 195 -5.42 29.61 -6.56
CA TRP A 195 -5.17 28.75 -7.72
C TRP A 195 -3.80 29.07 -8.30
N SER A 196 -3.01 28.05 -8.69
CA SER A 196 -1.70 28.30 -9.27
C SER A 196 -1.83 28.84 -10.69
N SER A 197 -1.01 29.81 -11.08
CA SER A 197 -0.95 30.29 -12.47
C SER A 197 -0.53 29.20 -13.47
N ARG A 198 0.13 28.15 -13.00
CA ARG A 198 0.41 26.95 -13.82
C ARG A 198 -0.85 26.16 -14.11
N LEU A 199 -1.71 25.98 -13.09
CA LEU A 199 -3.01 25.35 -13.27
C LEU A 199 -3.91 26.20 -14.15
N GLU A 200 -3.96 27.52 -13.94
CA GLU A 200 -4.81 28.43 -14.69
C GLU A 200 -4.61 28.33 -16.22
N ARG A 201 -3.39 28.06 -16.67
CA ARG A 201 -3.09 27.91 -18.10
C ARG A 201 -3.71 26.70 -18.75
N ILE A 202 -3.86 25.58 -18.04
CA ILE A 202 -4.28 24.29 -18.61
C ILE A 202 -5.58 23.76 -17.99
N LEU A 203 -5.87 24.15 -16.76
CA LEU A 203 -7.10 23.86 -16.01
C LEU A 203 -7.66 25.18 -15.46
N PRO A 204 -8.38 25.99 -16.25
CA PRO A 204 -8.83 27.32 -15.86
C PRO A 204 -9.77 27.27 -14.64
N ALA A 205 -9.60 28.20 -13.70
CA ALA A 205 -10.43 28.30 -12.51
C ALA A 205 -11.94 28.41 -12.84
N GLY A 206 -12.24 29.06 -13.96
CA GLY A 206 -13.62 29.22 -14.45
C GLY A 206 -14.32 27.90 -14.81
N GLU A 207 -13.55 26.86 -15.16
CA GLU A 207 -14.07 25.53 -15.49
C GLU A 207 -14.08 24.58 -14.27
N PHE A 208 -13.13 24.74 -13.35
CA PHE A 208 -12.88 23.75 -12.30
C PHE A 208 -13.33 24.18 -10.90
N ILE A 209 -13.36 25.49 -10.59
CA ILE A 209 -13.66 25.99 -9.25
C ILE A 209 -15.11 26.41 -9.10
N ILE A 210 -15.71 26.99 -10.13
CA ILE A 210 -17.12 27.41 -10.10
C ILE A 210 -18.02 26.34 -10.73
N PRO A 211 -19.25 26.15 -10.21
CA PRO A 211 -20.15 25.09 -10.69
C PRO A 211 -20.77 25.41 -12.05
N ASN A 212 -20.89 26.68 -12.40
CA ASN A 212 -21.39 27.19 -13.69
C ASN A 212 -21.18 28.72 -13.77
N TRP A 213 -21.35 29.28 -14.94
CA TRP A 213 -21.14 30.71 -15.24
C TRP A 213 -22.03 31.70 -14.46
N LYS A 214 -23.13 31.27 -13.87
CA LYS A 214 -23.93 32.14 -12.97
C LYS A 214 -23.17 32.51 -11.70
N HIS A 215 -22.12 31.78 -11.35
CA HIS A 215 -21.27 32.00 -10.18
C HIS A 215 -19.94 32.67 -10.55
N TYR A 216 -19.86 33.30 -11.72
CA TYR A 216 -18.62 33.94 -12.21
C TYR A 216 -18.01 34.96 -11.22
N ALA A 217 -18.88 35.69 -10.49
CA ALA A 217 -18.40 36.64 -9.49
C ALA A 217 -17.51 36.05 -8.41
N LEU A 218 -17.60 34.73 -8.14
CA LEU A 218 -16.73 34.04 -7.19
C LEU A 218 -15.26 34.01 -7.64
N LEU A 219 -15.00 34.10 -8.95
CA LEU A 219 -13.62 34.13 -9.50
C LEU A 219 -12.86 35.38 -9.05
N GLN A 220 -13.54 36.51 -8.78
CA GLN A 220 -12.88 37.73 -8.30
C GLN A 220 -12.20 37.55 -6.93
N GLY A 221 -12.63 36.56 -6.13
CA GLY A 221 -12.03 36.23 -4.84
C GLY A 221 -10.89 35.22 -4.90
N ILE A 222 -10.46 34.79 -6.12
CA ILE A 222 -9.41 33.79 -6.29
C ILE A 222 -8.06 34.47 -6.54
N ASP A 223 -7.10 34.21 -5.67
CA ASP A 223 -5.71 34.63 -5.83
C ASP A 223 -4.98 33.68 -6.80
N ILE A 224 -4.54 34.20 -7.93
CA ILE A 224 -3.73 33.46 -8.91
C ILE A 224 -2.26 33.51 -8.48
N VAL A 225 -1.85 32.46 -7.80
CA VAL A 225 -0.52 32.34 -7.19
C VAL A 225 0.56 32.12 -8.24
N GLN A 226 1.57 32.97 -8.25
CA GLN A 226 2.70 32.86 -9.18
C GLN A 226 3.67 31.74 -8.79
N PRO A 227 4.42 31.16 -9.75
CA PRO A 227 5.45 30.17 -9.47
C PRO A 227 6.46 30.68 -8.43
N GLY A 228 6.80 29.84 -7.47
CA GLY A 228 7.68 30.20 -6.35
C GLY A 228 6.96 30.76 -5.11
N LYS A 229 5.70 31.17 -5.23
CA LYS A 229 4.82 31.52 -4.10
C LYS A 229 3.81 30.43 -3.77
N GLU A 230 3.89 29.29 -4.46
CA GLU A 230 3.03 28.14 -4.23
C GLU A 230 3.31 27.53 -2.86
N LEU A 231 2.26 27.03 -2.22
CA LEU A 231 2.39 26.35 -0.93
C LEU A 231 3.14 25.02 -1.11
N PRO A 232 4.19 24.76 -0.31
CA PRO A 232 4.87 23.47 -0.35
C PRO A 232 3.97 22.32 0.14
N VAL A 233 4.26 21.09 -0.27
CA VAL A 233 3.71 19.92 0.42
C VAL A 233 4.25 19.88 1.85
N ARG A 234 3.38 19.49 2.79
CA ARG A 234 3.77 19.32 4.19
C ARG A 234 4.17 17.88 4.46
N VAL A 235 5.43 17.66 4.76
CA VAL A 235 5.96 16.32 5.04
C VAL A 235 5.66 15.93 6.49
N ILE A 236 5.09 14.75 6.67
CA ILE A 236 4.79 14.16 7.97
C ILE A 236 5.22 12.70 8.01
N SER A 237 5.36 12.15 9.21
CA SER A 237 5.50 10.70 9.41
C SER A 237 4.21 10.08 9.92
N VAL A 238 3.96 8.85 9.51
CA VAL A 238 2.90 8.01 10.08
C VAL A 238 3.48 6.67 10.53
N PRO A 239 2.95 6.07 11.60
CA PRO A 239 3.45 4.77 12.09
C PRO A 239 3.34 3.70 11.00
N LYS A 240 4.42 2.94 10.78
CA LYS A 240 4.47 1.77 9.89
C LYS A 240 5.01 0.54 10.62
N THR A 241 6.19 0.66 11.17
CA THR A 241 6.86 -0.35 12.02
C THR A 241 7.63 0.39 13.10
N LEU A 242 8.00 -0.31 14.18
CA LEU A 242 8.84 0.28 15.22
C LEU A 242 10.25 0.65 14.69
N LYS A 243 10.69 -0.01 13.62
CA LYS A 243 12.01 0.25 13.00
C LYS A 243 12.02 1.56 12.21
N THR A 244 10.98 1.85 11.45
CA THR A 244 10.93 3.01 10.55
C THR A 244 9.48 3.46 10.35
N PRO A 245 9.17 4.76 10.53
CA PRO A 245 7.88 5.32 10.16
C PRO A 245 7.75 5.42 8.64
N ARG A 246 6.56 5.67 8.14
CA ARG A 246 6.32 6.02 6.74
C ARG A 246 6.28 7.53 6.61
N ILE A 247 7.01 8.08 5.63
CA ILE A 247 6.94 9.49 5.29
C ILE A 247 5.81 9.70 4.28
N ILE A 248 4.99 10.72 4.51
CA ILE A 248 3.89 11.13 3.62
C ILE A 248 4.01 12.63 3.41
N ALA A 249 3.78 13.08 2.18
CA ALA A 249 3.68 14.49 1.85
C ALA A 249 2.22 14.88 1.62
N ILE A 250 1.72 15.78 2.43
CA ILE A 250 0.34 16.27 2.35
C ILE A 250 0.30 17.39 1.31
N GLU A 251 -0.52 17.22 0.27
CA GLU A 251 -0.66 18.19 -0.81
C GLU A 251 -1.51 19.41 -0.41
N PRO A 252 -1.27 20.59 -1.00
CA PRO A 252 -2.20 21.72 -0.96
C PRO A 252 -3.55 21.35 -1.58
N THR A 253 -4.62 21.97 -1.09
CA THR A 253 -6.00 21.65 -1.51
C THR A 253 -6.20 21.79 -3.02
N ALA A 254 -5.74 22.88 -3.62
CA ALA A 254 -5.87 23.13 -5.06
C ALA A 254 -5.11 22.10 -5.90
N MET A 255 -3.87 21.75 -5.48
CA MET A 255 -3.07 20.74 -6.19
C MET A 255 -3.72 19.36 -6.10
N GLN A 256 -4.18 18.95 -4.92
CA GLN A 256 -4.85 17.67 -4.74
C GLN A 256 -6.14 17.58 -5.58
N TYR A 257 -6.90 18.67 -5.66
CA TYR A 257 -8.14 18.76 -6.43
C TYR A 257 -7.88 18.59 -7.94
N ALA A 258 -6.90 19.32 -8.48
CA ALA A 258 -6.48 19.21 -9.86
C ALA A 258 -5.88 17.83 -10.19
N GLN A 259 -5.06 17.26 -9.29
CA GLN A 259 -4.53 15.90 -9.43
C GLN A 259 -5.65 14.86 -9.53
N GLN A 260 -6.75 15.02 -8.78
CA GLN A 260 -7.89 14.11 -8.86
C GLN A 260 -8.63 14.24 -10.21
N ALA A 261 -8.69 15.43 -10.80
CA ALA A 261 -9.25 15.62 -12.15
C ALA A 261 -8.42 14.87 -13.20
N VAL A 262 -7.10 15.03 -13.18
CA VAL A 262 -6.19 14.33 -14.11
C VAL A 262 -6.23 12.82 -13.89
N LEU A 263 -6.27 12.37 -12.64
CA LEU A 263 -6.43 10.95 -12.32
C LEU A 263 -7.73 10.37 -12.89
N ALA A 264 -8.85 11.08 -12.73
CA ALA A 264 -10.14 10.63 -13.29
C ALA A 264 -10.06 10.46 -14.80
N ALA A 265 -9.45 11.43 -15.50
CA ALA A 265 -9.26 11.36 -16.96
C ALA A 265 -8.36 10.20 -17.40
N ILE A 266 -7.24 9.96 -16.68
CA ILE A 266 -6.37 8.80 -16.93
C ILE A 266 -7.16 7.49 -16.78
N LEU A 267 -7.91 7.34 -15.68
CA LEU A 267 -8.69 6.12 -15.40
C LEU A 267 -9.77 5.89 -16.46
N ASP A 268 -10.50 6.92 -16.86
CA ASP A 268 -11.51 6.83 -17.92
C ASP A 268 -10.91 6.30 -19.23
N THR A 269 -9.74 6.81 -19.62
CA THR A 269 -9.07 6.32 -20.85
C THR A 269 -8.54 4.89 -20.72
N TRP A 270 -8.08 4.48 -19.53
CA TRP A 270 -7.57 3.12 -19.30
C TRP A 270 -8.70 2.08 -19.25
N GLU A 271 -9.84 2.42 -18.65
CA GLU A 271 -11.02 1.55 -18.61
C GLU A 271 -11.57 1.29 -20.02
N ASN A 272 -11.42 2.25 -20.92
CA ASN A 272 -11.86 2.16 -22.32
C ASN A 272 -10.77 1.63 -23.29
N ASP A 273 -9.58 1.26 -22.80
CA ASP A 273 -8.51 0.63 -23.59
C ASP A 273 -8.49 -0.89 -23.36
N GLU A 274 -8.54 -1.67 -24.44
CA GLU A 274 -8.64 -3.14 -24.33
C GLU A 274 -7.44 -3.80 -23.63
N PHE A 275 -6.24 -3.25 -23.78
CA PHE A 275 -5.03 -3.75 -23.15
C PHE A 275 -4.88 -3.21 -21.72
N LEU A 276 -5.00 -1.88 -21.54
CA LEU A 276 -4.74 -1.23 -20.25
C LEU A 276 -5.76 -1.64 -19.20
N SER A 277 -7.04 -1.78 -19.54
CA SER A 277 -8.10 -2.23 -18.61
C SER A 277 -7.82 -3.61 -18.00
N LYS A 278 -7.15 -4.49 -18.75
CA LYS A 278 -6.77 -5.83 -18.30
C LYS A 278 -5.40 -5.84 -17.60
N TYR A 279 -4.50 -4.94 -18.02
CA TYR A 279 -3.11 -4.95 -17.59
C TYR A 279 -2.85 -4.12 -16.33
N ILE A 280 -3.52 -2.99 -16.16
CA ILE A 280 -3.38 -2.10 -15.02
C ILE A 280 -4.68 -2.07 -14.23
N THR A 281 -4.66 -2.59 -13.00
CA THR A 281 -5.82 -2.58 -12.10
C THR A 281 -5.41 -1.85 -10.83
N LEU A 282 -5.84 -0.58 -10.67
CA LEU A 282 -5.42 0.24 -9.51
C LEU A 282 -6.10 -0.16 -8.20
N GLN A 283 -7.20 -0.90 -8.23
CA GLN A 283 -7.99 -1.29 -7.06
C GLN A 283 -7.96 -2.80 -6.78
N ASP A 284 -7.60 -3.62 -7.77
CA ASP A 284 -7.60 -5.08 -7.64
C ASP A 284 -6.17 -5.64 -7.59
N GLN A 285 -5.79 -6.14 -6.40
CA GLN A 285 -4.51 -6.79 -6.13
C GLN A 285 -4.50 -8.28 -6.50
N THR A 286 -5.67 -8.86 -6.76
CA THR A 286 -5.84 -10.30 -7.00
C THR A 286 -4.99 -10.83 -8.16
N PRO A 287 -4.85 -10.13 -9.30
CA PRO A 287 -4.01 -10.61 -10.39
C PRO A 287 -2.53 -10.77 -10.00
N ASN A 288 -1.96 -9.81 -9.26
CA ASN A 288 -0.60 -9.91 -8.75
C ASN A 288 -0.45 -11.10 -7.78
N GLN A 289 -1.41 -11.27 -6.86
CA GLN A 289 -1.41 -12.38 -5.91
C GLN A 289 -1.47 -13.74 -6.61
N ARG A 290 -2.31 -13.88 -7.66
CA ARG A 290 -2.40 -15.12 -8.47
C ARG A 290 -1.08 -15.40 -9.19
N MET A 291 -0.49 -14.40 -9.84
CA MET A 291 0.79 -14.56 -10.54
C MET A 291 1.93 -14.89 -9.57
N ALA A 292 1.95 -14.32 -8.36
CA ALA A 292 2.92 -14.69 -7.33
C ALA A 292 2.76 -16.16 -6.91
N ARG A 293 1.52 -16.63 -6.72
CA ARG A 293 1.23 -18.05 -6.44
C ARG A 293 1.71 -18.96 -7.57
N ASP A 294 1.37 -18.62 -8.80
CA ASP A 294 1.76 -19.42 -9.96
C ASP A 294 3.29 -19.41 -10.17
N GLY A 295 3.94 -18.26 -9.94
CA GLY A 295 5.40 -18.12 -9.92
C GLY A 295 6.07 -18.95 -8.83
N SER A 296 5.45 -18.99 -7.63
CA SER A 296 5.90 -19.83 -6.52
C SER A 296 5.88 -21.33 -6.86
N LYS A 297 4.82 -21.80 -7.56
CA LYS A 297 4.64 -23.18 -7.96
C LYS A 297 5.52 -23.60 -9.15
N THR A 298 5.64 -22.72 -10.13
CA THR A 298 6.27 -23.07 -11.42
C THR A 298 7.73 -22.66 -11.53
N GLY A 299 8.20 -21.77 -10.65
CA GLY A 299 9.53 -21.16 -10.74
C GLY A 299 9.71 -20.20 -11.94
N ARG A 300 8.66 -19.93 -12.73
CA ARG A 300 8.77 -19.15 -13.98
C ARG A 300 8.66 -17.64 -13.80
N LEU A 301 8.00 -17.19 -12.73
CA LEU A 301 7.80 -15.77 -12.44
C LEU A 301 8.56 -15.38 -11.17
N ALA A 302 9.17 -14.22 -11.22
CA ALA A 302 9.85 -13.56 -10.12
C ALA A 302 8.99 -12.44 -9.55
N THR A 303 9.15 -12.15 -8.26
CA THR A 303 8.57 -10.97 -7.61
C THR A 303 9.68 -10.02 -7.18
N ILE A 304 9.53 -8.74 -7.52
CA ILE A 304 10.48 -7.65 -7.21
C ILE A 304 9.75 -6.61 -6.38
N ASP A 305 10.34 -6.19 -5.28
CA ASP A 305 9.89 -5.09 -4.43
C ASP A 305 10.91 -3.93 -4.54
N LEU A 306 10.43 -2.70 -4.51
CA LEU A 306 11.27 -1.52 -4.59
C LEU A 306 11.31 -0.77 -3.25
N SER A 307 12.45 -0.20 -2.94
CA SER A 307 12.61 0.69 -1.79
C SER A 307 12.34 2.13 -2.20
N GLU A 308 11.45 2.82 -1.46
CA GLU A 308 11.15 4.23 -1.68
C GLU A 308 10.68 4.51 -3.14
N ALA A 309 9.93 3.56 -3.74
CA ALA A 309 9.58 3.54 -5.16
C ALA A 309 8.99 4.88 -5.64
N SER A 310 7.94 5.36 -4.98
CA SER A 310 7.27 6.61 -5.30
C SER A 310 8.21 7.83 -5.19
N ASP A 311 9.10 7.84 -4.20
CA ASP A 311 10.04 8.93 -3.96
C ASP A 311 11.25 8.91 -4.92
N ARG A 312 11.41 7.85 -5.74
CA ARG A 312 12.49 7.71 -6.72
C ARG A 312 12.06 7.89 -8.17
N VAL A 313 10.77 8.10 -8.42
CA VAL A 313 10.32 8.48 -9.77
C VAL A 313 10.80 9.90 -10.07
N SER A 314 11.79 10.03 -10.94
CA SER A 314 12.36 11.31 -11.34
C SER A 314 11.39 12.14 -12.18
N ASN A 315 11.28 13.44 -11.89
CA ASN A 315 10.53 14.37 -12.73
C ASN A 315 11.17 14.53 -14.13
N GLN A 316 12.49 14.43 -14.25
CA GLN A 316 13.17 14.49 -15.54
C GLN A 316 12.83 13.28 -16.40
N LEU A 317 12.81 12.07 -15.82
CA LEU A 317 12.40 10.87 -16.51
C LEU A 317 10.94 10.98 -17.00
N VAL A 318 10.01 11.41 -16.13
CA VAL A 318 8.60 11.61 -16.51
C VAL A 318 8.48 12.64 -17.66
N ARG A 319 9.21 13.74 -17.58
CA ARG A 319 9.29 14.76 -18.64
C ARG A 319 9.76 14.17 -19.97
N GLN A 320 10.79 13.34 -19.95
CA GLN A 320 11.31 12.67 -21.15
C GLN A 320 10.30 11.70 -21.75
N LEU A 321 9.58 10.96 -20.93
CA LEU A 321 8.57 10.01 -21.38
C LEU A 321 7.34 10.69 -21.99
N LEU A 322 6.90 11.81 -21.41
CA LEU A 322 5.73 12.57 -21.83
C LEU A 322 6.03 13.63 -22.89
N ALA A 323 7.30 13.80 -23.31
CA ALA A 323 7.71 14.81 -24.30
C ALA A 323 6.90 14.82 -25.61
N PRO A 324 6.39 13.69 -26.14
CA PRO A 324 5.52 13.69 -27.33
C PRO A 324 4.15 14.34 -27.13
N TRP A 325 3.71 14.55 -25.89
CA TRP A 325 2.37 15.04 -25.54
C TRP A 325 2.46 16.31 -24.67
N PRO A 326 2.69 17.48 -25.29
CA PRO A 326 3.01 18.70 -24.55
C PRO A 326 1.88 19.17 -23.64
N ASP A 327 0.61 19.08 -24.06
CA ASP A 327 -0.53 19.53 -23.27
C ASP A 327 -0.78 18.58 -22.07
N PHE A 328 -0.65 17.27 -22.30
CA PHE A 328 -0.75 16.29 -21.21
C PHE A 328 0.43 16.40 -20.24
N PHE A 329 1.65 16.64 -20.74
CA PHE A 329 2.79 16.91 -19.87
C PHE A 329 2.57 18.21 -19.06
N GLU A 330 2.06 19.27 -19.69
CA GLU A 330 1.80 20.53 -19.00
C GLU A 330 0.80 20.35 -17.85
N VAL A 331 -0.32 19.64 -18.04
CA VAL A 331 -1.28 19.41 -16.96
C VAL A 331 -0.71 18.57 -15.84
N VAL A 332 0.06 17.53 -16.15
CA VAL A 332 0.72 16.68 -15.16
C VAL A 332 1.75 17.48 -14.33
N ASP A 333 2.60 18.33 -14.98
CA ASP A 333 3.55 19.19 -14.27
C ASP A 333 2.87 20.34 -13.52
N ALA A 334 1.75 20.89 -14.06
CA ALA A 334 1.00 21.96 -13.40
C ALA A 334 0.37 21.49 -12.08
N CYS A 335 -0.10 20.25 -12.02
CA CYS A 335 -0.65 19.64 -10.82
C CYS A 335 0.39 19.23 -9.78
N ARG A 336 1.67 19.22 -10.14
CA ARG A 336 2.76 18.77 -9.28
C ARG A 336 3.19 19.87 -8.31
N SER A 337 3.27 19.55 -7.01
CA SER A 337 3.96 20.41 -6.04
C SER A 337 5.48 20.36 -6.26
N ARG A 338 6.12 21.53 -6.32
CA ARG A 338 7.54 21.66 -6.65
C ARG A 338 8.45 21.75 -5.44
N THR A 339 7.88 22.00 -4.26
CA THR A 339 8.60 22.18 -3.00
C THR A 339 7.95 21.37 -1.89
N ALA A 340 8.76 20.97 -0.91
CA ALA A 340 8.33 20.23 0.28
C ALA A 340 8.86 20.92 1.53
N ASP A 341 7.98 21.15 2.52
CA ASP A 341 8.34 21.59 3.86
C ASP A 341 8.62 20.35 4.71
N VAL A 342 9.91 20.13 5.01
CA VAL A 342 10.41 18.94 5.71
C VAL A 342 10.80 19.31 7.14
N PRO A 343 10.19 18.70 8.17
CA PRO A 343 10.52 18.97 9.56
C PRO A 343 12.03 18.82 9.84
N GLY A 344 12.66 19.86 10.38
CA GLY A 344 14.07 19.91 10.67
C GLY A 344 14.99 20.32 9.49
N TYR A 345 14.47 20.40 8.26
CA TYR A 345 15.25 20.72 7.06
C TYR A 345 14.70 21.93 6.28
N GLY A 346 13.50 22.42 6.64
CA GLY A 346 12.86 23.54 5.96
C GLY A 346 12.31 23.19 4.58
N VAL A 347 12.14 24.20 3.73
CA VAL A 347 11.55 24.06 2.39
C VAL A 347 12.60 23.64 1.38
N LEU A 348 12.40 22.46 0.77
CA LEU A 348 13.28 21.88 -0.25
C LEU A 348 12.60 21.85 -1.61
N ARG A 349 13.38 22.04 -2.68
CA ARG A 349 12.92 21.84 -4.06
C ARG A 349 12.99 20.36 -4.44
N LEU A 350 11.89 19.82 -4.98
CA LEU A 350 11.75 18.42 -5.35
C LEU A 350 12.29 18.13 -6.75
N ALA A 351 13.18 17.14 -6.84
CA ALA A 351 13.65 16.53 -8.09
C ALA A 351 12.76 15.34 -8.50
N LYS A 352 12.22 14.63 -7.51
CA LYS A 352 11.23 13.57 -7.78
C LYS A 352 9.96 14.13 -8.40
N PHE A 353 9.22 13.29 -9.10
CA PHE A 353 7.94 13.64 -9.70
C PHE A 353 6.93 14.07 -8.64
N ALA A 354 6.68 13.23 -7.67
CA ALA A 354 5.78 13.47 -6.55
C ALA A 354 6.16 12.58 -5.37
N SER A 355 5.63 12.89 -4.18
CA SER A 355 5.77 12.07 -2.99
C SER A 355 4.51 11.28 -2.72
N MET A 356 4.58 10.30 -1.82
CA MET A 356 3.41 9.58 -1.32
C MET A 356 2.41 10.57 -0.67
N GLY A 357 1.29 10.80 -1.33
CA GLY A 357 0.25 11.78 -0.96
C GLY A 357 -0.37 12.47 -2.17
N SER A 358 0.37 12.61 -3.27
CA SER A 358 -0.18 13.05 -4.55
C SER A 358 -1.02 11.95 -5.20
N ALA A 359 -2.16 12.33 -5.79
CA ALA A 359 -3.03 11.39 -6.50
C ALA A 359 -2.41 10.85 -7.80
N LEU A 360 -1.44 11.57 -8.37
CA LEU A 360 -0.76 11.16 -9.61
C LEU A 360 0.45 10.28 -9.38
N THR A 361 0.93 10.13 -8.13
CA THR A 361 2.11 9.30 -7.83
C THR A 361 1.90 7.87 -8.33
N PHE A 362 0.83 7.21 -7.91
CA PHE A 362 0.58 5.80 -8.21
C PHE A 362 0.40 5.52 -9.71
N PRO A 363 -0.45 6.25 -10.48
CA PRO A 363 -0.59 5.98 -11.91
C PRO A 363 0.70 6.27 -12.70
N ILE A 364 1.44 7.34 -12.39
CA ILE A 364 2.68 7.67 -13.10
C ILE A 364 3.79 6.66 -12.79
N GLU A 365 3.99 6.26 -11.53
CA GLU A 365 4.97 5.22 -11.20
C GLU A 365 4.65 3.89 -11.89
N MET A 366 3.37 3.50 -11.95
CA MET A 366 2.91 2.32 -12.68
C MET A 366 3.25 2.38 -14.16
N MET A 367 3.00 3.53 -14.81
CA MET A 367 3.36 3.72 -16.23
C MET A 367 4.86 3.57 -16.47
N VAL A 368 5.68 4.14 -15.57
CA VAL A 368 7.15 4.06 -15.66
C VAL A 368 7.62 2.62 -15.49
N PHE A 369 7.18 1.91 -14.45
CA PHE A 369 7.62 0.54 -14.18
C PHE A 369 7.18 -0.43 -15.27
N VAL A 370 5.93 -0.32 -15.70
CA VAL A 370 5.41 -1.12 -16.83
C VAL A 370 6.23 -0.88 -18.10
N ALA A 371 6.55 0.39 -18.41
CA ALA A 371 7.37 0.70 -19.59
C ALA A 371 8.77 0.09 -19.49
N ILE A 372 9.43 0.14 -18.31
CA ILE A 372 10.75 -0.47 -18.08
C ILE A 372 10.68 -1.98 -18.30
N ILE A 373 9.72 -2.67 -17.67
CA ILE A 373 9.54 -4.12 -17.79
C ILE A 373 9.28 -4.52 -19.25
N VAL A 374 8.35 -3.85 -19.91
CA VAL A 374 7.99 -4.18 -21.30
C VAL A 374 9.11 -3.80 -22.27
N SER A 375 9.90 -2.75 -21.99
CA SER A 375 11.08 -2.43 -22.80
C SER A 375 12.09 -3.58 -22.80
N ARG A 376 12.27 -4.26 -21.66
CA ARG A 376 13.11 -5.45 -21.57
C ARG A 376 12.52 -6.63 -22.35
N LEU A 377 11.23 -6.87 -22.24
CA LEU A 377 10.55 -7.88 -23.09
C LEU A 377 10.72 -7.60 -24.59
N ARG A 378 10.58 -6.35 -24.99
CA ARG A 378 10.77 -5.91 -26.39
C ARG A 378 12.20 -6.12 -26.87
N ARG A 379 13.22 -5.83 -26.04
CA ARG A 379 14.62 -6.13 -26.37
C ARG A 379 14.88 -7.62 -26.51
N ARG A 380 14.20 -8.45 -25.72
CA ARG A 380 14.31 -9.93 -25.79
C ARG A 380 13.63 -10.49 -27.04
N HIS A 381 12.61 -9.81 -27.54
CA HIS A 381 11.80 -10.26 -28.68
C HIS A 381 11.70 -9.18 -29.75
N PRO A 382 12.82 -8.81 -30.42
CA PRO A 382 12.87 -7.63 -31.31
C PRO A 382 11.96 -7.74 -32.55
N ASN A 383 11.69 -8.97 -33.00
CA ASN A 383 10.87 -9.24 -34.18
C ASN A 383 9.37 -9.48 -33.86
N SER A 384 8.96 -9.32 -32.61
CA SER A 384 7.55 -9.49 -32.23
C SER A 384 6.72 -8.28 -32.65
N SER A 385 5.51 -8.55 -33.17
CA SER A 385 4.52 -7.49 -33.38
C SER A 385 4.09 -6.86 -32.06
N ILE A 386 3.57 -5.64 -32.10
CA ILE A 386 3.07 -4.91 -30.92
C ILE A 386 1.98 -5.74 -30.21
N SER A 387 1.05 -6.32 -30.95
CA SER A 387 -0.01 -7.16 -30.38
C SER A 387 0.55 -8.40 -29.68
N SER A 388 1.53 -9.09 -30.29
CA SER A 388 2.21 -10.23 -29.69
C SER A 388 2.93 -9.84 -28.39
N LEU A 389 3.59 -8.67 -28.37
CA LEU A 389 4.30 -8.16 -27.20
C LEU A 389 3.32 -7.78 -26.08
N LYS A 390 2.22 -7.09 -26.39
CA LYS A 390 1.16 -6.78 -25.43
C LYS A 390 0.55 -8.06 -24.83
N ASN A 391 0.25 -9.07 -25.64
CA ASN A 391 -0.25 -10.36 -25.16
C ASN A 391 0.75 -11.10 -24.26
N ARG A 392 2.03 -11.06 -24.59
CA ARG A 392 3.09 -11.63 -23.76
C ARG A 392 3.19 -10.90 -22.43
N ALA A 393 3.16 -9.57 -22.43
CA ALA A 393 3.16 -8.76 -21.22
C ALA A 393 1.98 -9.12 -20.30
N LEU A 394 0.76 -9.20 -20.82
CA LEU A 394 -0.45 -9.61 -20.06
C LEU A 394 -0.27 -10.96 -19.35
N LYS A 395 0.40 -11.92 -19.99
CA LYS A 395 0.55 -13.29 -19.46
C LYS A 395 1.69 -13.46 -18.47
N SER A 396 2.73 -12.63 -18.55
CA SER A 396 3.98 -12.89 -17.84
C SER A 396 4.52 -11.74 -17.01
N THR A 397 3.95 -10.55 -17.11
CA THR A 397 4.41 -9.40 -16.34
C THR A 397 3.27 -8.65 -15.69
N ARG A 398 3.56 -7.99 -14.57
CA ARG A 398 2.59 -7.13 -13.89
C ARG A 398 3.31 -6.13 -12.99
N ALA A 399 2.64 -5.01 -12.74
CA ALA A 399 3.04 -4.07 -11.71
C ALA A 399 1.81 -3.65 -10.90
N TYR A 400 1.99 -3.45 -9.60
CA TYR A 400 1.02 -2.83 -8.70
C TYR A 400 1.78 -1.95 -7.71
N GLY A 401 1.97 -0.68 -8.07
CA GLY A 401 2.91 0.20 -7.35
C GLY A 401 4.32 -0.39 -7.42
N ASP A 402 4.92 -0.57 -6.24
CA ASP A 402 6.25 -1.14 -6.02
C ASP A 402 6.33 -2.67 -6.13
N ASP A 403 5.18 -3.36 -6.20
CA ASP A 403 5.10 -4.83 -6.38
C ASP A 403 5.15 -5.21 -7.87
N LEU A 404 6.31 -5.64 -8.34
CA LEU A 404 6.53 -6.01 -9.75
C LEU A 404 6.64 -7.53 -9.91
N ILE A 405 6.06 -8.06 -11.00
CA ILE A 405 6.17 -9.46 -11.39
C ILE A 405 6.72 -9.55 -12.81
N VAL A 406 7.74 -10.36 -12.99
CA VAL A 406 8.42 -10.54 -14.28
C VAL A 406 8.84 -12.00 -14.48
N PRO A 407 9.05 -12.47 -15.72
CA PRO A 407 9.67 -13.76 -15.98
C PRO A 407 11.06 -13.86 -15.35
N VAL A 408 11.38 -15.01 -14.74
CA VAL A 408 12.70 -15.26 -14.11
C VAL A 408 13.84 -15.09 -15.11
N GLU A 409 13.61 -15.44 -16.38
CA GLU A 409 14.63 -15.35 -17.45
C GLU A 409 15.11 -13.91 -17.74
N ILE A 410 14.32 -12.88 -17.39
CA ILE A 410 14.68 -11.48 -17.60
C ILE A 410 14.85 -10.70 -16.28
N VAL A 411 14.65 -11.31 -15.13
CA VAL A 411 14.60 -10.62 -13.82
C VAL A 411 15.86 -9.83 -13.53
N ARG A 412 17.04 -10.40 -13.79
CA ARG A 412 18.34 -9.74 -13.55
C ARG A 412 18.54 -8.54 -14.45
N ASP A 413 18.05 -8.62 -15.68
CA ASP A 413 18.11 -7.51 -16.63
C ASP A 413 17.15 -6.39 -16.23
N VAL A 414 15.92 -6.75 -15.79
CA VAL A 414 14.95 -5.76 -15.28
C VAL A 414 15.48 -5.06 -14.03
N ILE A 415 16.13 -5.78 -13.11
CA ILE A 415 16.77 -5.19 -11.93
C ILE A 415 17.83 -4.16 -12.36
N ARG A 416 18.73 -4.52 -13.30
CA ARG A 416 19.73 -3.57 -13.83
C ARG A 416 19.12 -2.36 -14.51
N ASP A 417 18.05 -2.56 -15.28
CA ASP A 417 17.33 -1.45 -15.93
C ASP A 417 16.69 -0.52 -14.88
N LEU A 418 16.00 -1.08 -13.86
CA LEU A 418 15.44 -0.28 -12.78
C LEU A 418 16.52 0.54 -12.06
N GLU A 419 17.64 -0.09 -11.70
CA GLU A 419 18.76 0.58 -11.03
C GLU A 419 19.41 1.65 -11.93
N SER A 420 19.50 1.45 -13.25
CA SER A 420 20.01 2.43 -14.21
C SER A 420 19.13 3.68 -14.35
N PHE A 421 17.83 3.54 -14.09
CA PHE A 421 16.89 4.66 -14.03
C PHE A 421 16.73 5.27 -12.62
N GLY A 422 17.60 4.90 -11.66
CA GLY A 422 17.66 5.50 -10.32
C GLY A 422 16.75 4.84 -9.28
N PHE A 423 16.08 3.73 -9.62
CA PHE A 423 15.28 2.97 -8.66
C PHE A 423 16.17 2.05 -7.80
N LYS A 424 15.71 1.77 -6.60
CA LYS A 424 16.43 0.92 -5.64
C LYS A 424 15.66 -0.36 -5.40
N VAL A 425 16.21 -1.48 -5.88
CA VAL A 425 15.59 -2.79 -5.66
C VAL A 425 15.81 -3.27 -4.23
N ASN A 426 14.75 -3.70 -3.58
CA ASN A 426 14.78 -4.27 -2.24
C ASN A 426 15.18 -5.75 -2.31
N LYS A 427 16.48 -6.02 -2.13
CA LYS A 427 17.05 -7.37 -2.21
C LYS A 427 16.49 -8.35 -1.18
N ASP A 428 15.97 -7.85 -0.04
CA ASP A 428 15.39 -8.68 1.03
C ASP A 428 13.96 -9.13 0.73
N LYS A 429 13.32 -8.53 -0.29
CA LYS A 429 11.94 -8.80 -0.70
C LYS A 429 11.80 -9.09 -2.20
N THR A 430 12.92 -9.36 -2.86
CA THR A 430 12.96 -9.76 -4.27
C THR A 430 13.29 -11.25 -4.33
N PHE A 431 12.37 -12.04 -4.90
CA PHE A 431 12.43 -13.49 -4.89
C PHE A 431 12.33 -14.05 -6.31
N TYR A 432 13.33 -14.83 -6.74
CA TYR A 432 13.37 -15.37 -8.11
C TYR A 432 14.12 -16.70 -8.27
N ASN A 433 14.86 -17.18 -7.25
CA ASN A 433 15.61 -18.44 -7.36
C ASN A 433 14.82 -19.63 -6.81
N GLY A 434 14.39 -19.57 -5.54
CA GLY A 434 13.62 -20.63 -4.90
C GLY A 434 12.11 -20.58 -5.20
N SER A 435 11.34 -21.33 -4.43
CA SER A 435 9.87 -21.43 -4.57
C SER A 435 9.09 -20.39 -3.74
N PHE A 436 9.76 -19.48 -3.04
CA PHE A 436 9.09 -18.42 -2.27
C PHE A 436 8.76 -17.21 -3.14
N ARG A 437 7.52 -16.69 -3.06
CA ARG A 437 7.09 -15.46 -3.74
C ARG A 437 6.19 -14.62 -2.83
N GLU A 438 6.36 -13.30 -2.89
CA GLU A 438 5.50 -12.32 -2.20
C GLU A 438 5.01 -11.28 -3.20
N SER A 439 3.71 -10.95 -3.21
CA SER A 439 3.19 -9.77 -3.88
C SER A 439 1.85 -9.34 -3.29
N CYS A 440 1.65 -8.02 -3.16
CA CYS A 440 0.43 -7.41 -2.67
C CYS A 440 -0.05 -8.02 -1.33
N GLY A 441 0.91 -8.28 -0.43
CA GLY A 441 0.65 -8.77 0.93
C GLY A 441 0.24 -10.23 1.03
N LYS A 442 0.31 -10.99 -0.06
CA LYS A 442 0.17 -12.45 -0.09
C LYS A 442 1.53 -13.11 -0.32
N GLU A 443 1.76 -14.20 0.38
CA GLU A 443 3.04 -14.90 0.46
C GLU A 443 2.82 -16.37 0.18
N TYR A 444 3.59 -16.92 -0.78
CA TYR A 444 3.41 -18.28 -1.26
C TYR A 444 4.73 -19.06 -1.24
N TYR A 445 4.64 -20.34 -0.95
CA TYR A 445 5.72 -21.31 -1.12
C TYR A 445 5.17 -22.54 -1.86
N ASP A 446 5.80 -22.89 -2.98
CA ASP A 446 5.36 -24.02 -3.85
C ASP A 446 3.86 -24.01 -4.16
N GLY A 447 3.30 -22.83 -4.43
CA GLY A 447 1.88 -22.60 -4.75
C GLY A 447 0.93 -22.59 -3.55
N VAL A 448 1.41 -22.88 -2.33
CA VAL A 448 0.62 -22.87 -1.10
C VAL A 448 0.70 -21.50 -0.43
N ASP A 449 -0.44 -20.98 0.04
CA ASP A 449 -0.51 -19.71 0.78
C ASP A 449 0.11 -19.88 2.18
N VAL A 450 1.25 -19.25 2.40
CA VAL A 450 1.97 -19.18 3.68
C VAL A 450 1.90 -17.79 4.31
N SER A 451 0.89 -16.99 3.91
CA SER A 451 0.65 -15.66 4.47
C SER A 451 0.34 -15.75 5.97
N ILE A 452 0.85 -14.79 6.73
CA ILE A 452 0.78 -14.79 8.19
C ILE A 452 -0.23 -13.77 8.74
N SER A 453 -0.73 -14.05 9.93
CA SER A 453 -1.56 -13.12 10.69
C SER A 453 -0.70 -12.21 11.57
N ARG A 454 -0.89 -10.90 11.47
CA ARG A 454 -0.10 -9.89 12.19
C ARG A 454 -0.94 -9.15 13.23
N LEU A 455 -0.43 -9.02 14.44
CA LEU A 455 -1.01 -8.15 15.45
C LEU A 455 -0.73 -6.69 15.06
N ARG A 456 -1.79 -5.91 14.86
CA ARG A 456 -1.68 -4.53 14.35
C ARG A 456 -1.64 -3.47 15.46
N ARG A 457 -2.21 -3.78 16.63
CA ARG A 457 -2.30 -2.87 17.78
C ARG A 457 -1.95 -3.60 19.06
N VAL A 458 -1.60 -2.87 20.09
CA VAL A 458 -1.44 -3.42 21.43
C VAL A 458 -2.75 -4.05 21.92
N LEU A 459 -2.65 -4.99 22.84
CA LEU A 459 -3.85 -5.61 23.42
C LEU A 459 -4.58 -4.57 24.29
N PRO A 460 -5.91 -4.45 24.17
CA PRO A 460 -6.69 -3.49 24.92
C PRO A 460 -6.73 -3.85 26.41
N THR A 461 -6.72 -2.83 27.25
CA THR A 461 -6.92 -2.96 28.71
C THR A 461 -8.35 -2.64 29.11
N SER A 462 -9.05 -1.89 28.28
CA SER A 462 -10.41 -1.42 28.51
C SER A 462 -11.25 -1.52 27.24
N ARG A 463 -12.57 -1.65 27.41
CA ARG A 463 -13.53 -1.56 26.30
C ARG A 463 -13.51 -0.18 25.63
N ARG A 464 -13.00 0.87 26.29
CA ARG A 464 -12.85 2.21 25.71
C ARG A 464 -11.77 2.25 24.62
N ASP A 465 -10.82 1.32 24.64
CA ASP A 465 -9.78 1.14 23.63
C ASP A 465 -10.38 0.47 22.40
N ALA A 466 -11.40 1.11 21.80
CA ALA A 466 -12.25 0.49 20.79
C ALA A 466 -11.48 0.02 19.55
N SER A 467 -10.48 0.78 19.10
CA SER A 467 -9.62 0.41 17.95
C SER A 467 -8.81 -0.85 18.24
N GLU A 468 -8.29 -0.98 19.45
CA GLU A 468 -7.51 -2.12 19.93
C GLU A 468 -8.39 -3.36 20.10
N VAL A 469 -9.63 -3.16 20.63
CA VAL A 469 -10.63 -4.25 20.72
C VAL A 469 -10.99 -4.78 19.34
N VAL A 470 -11.29 -3.90 18.37
CA VAL A 470 -11.59 -4.29 16.98
C VAL A 470 -10.42 -5.06 16.37
N ALA A 471 -9.19 -4.55 16.56
CA ALA A 471 -7.98 -5.19 16.04
C ALA A 471 -7.73 -6.55 16.70
N MET A 472 -7.97 -6.71 18.01
CA MET A 472 -7.81 -7.97 18.73
C MET A 472 -8.82 -9.03 18.27
N VAL A 473 -10.10 -8.65 18.06
CA VAL A 473 -11.14 -9.56 17.54
C VAL A 473 -10.79 -10.00 16.11
N ALA A 474 -10.38 -9.06 15.25
CA ALA A 474 -9.97 -9.38 13.88
C ALA A 474 -8.74 -10.32 13.86
N PHE A 475 -7.74 -10.06 14.70
CA PHE A 475 -6.55 -10.91 14.82
C PHE A 475 -6.92 -12.32 15.31
N ARG A 476 -7.77 -12.44 16.35
CA ARG A 476 -8.27 -13.74 16.84
C ARG A 476 -8.94 -14.53 15.69
N ASN A 477 -9.78 -13.88 14.90
CA ASN A 477 -10.49 -14.55 13.81
C ASN A 477 -9.54 -14.99 12.69
N GLN A 478 -8.50 -14.22 12.37
CA GLN A 478 -7.43 -14.62 11.44
C GLN A 478 -6.67 -15.86 11.95
N LEU A 479 -6.31 -15.88 13.23
CA LEU A 479 -5.62 -17.01 13.85
C LEU A 479 -6.48 -18.27 13.88
N TYR A 480 -7.80 -18.13 14.03
CA TYR A 480 -8.72 -19.26 14.00
C TYR A 480 -8.70 -19.98 12.65
N PHE A 481 -8.80 -19.21 11.56
CA PHE A 481 -8.71 -19.74 10.20
C PHE A 481 -7.30 -20.26 9.85
N ALA A 482 -6.27 -19.75 10.53
CA ALA A 482 -4.91 -20.27 10.42
C ALA A 482 -4.66 -21.54 11.27
N GLY A 483 -5.67 -22.05 12.04
CA GLY A 483 -5.57 -23.27 12.85
C GLY A 483 -4.83 -23.08 14.19
N LEU A 484 -4.66 -21.86 14.67
CA LEU A 484 -3.96 -21.56 15.94
C LEU A 484 -4.96 -21.46 17.12
N TRP A 485 -5.63 -22.54 17.40
CA TRP A 485 -6.82 -22.58 18.26
C TRP A 485 -6.54 -22.39 19.74
N THR A 486 -5.39 -22.84 20.26
CA THR A 486 -4.99 -22.58 21.66
C THR A 486 -4.75 -21.09 21.88
N THR A 487 -4.11 -20.43 20.92
CA THR A 487 -3.93 -18.96 20.93
C THR A 487 -5.28 -18.23 20.84
N CYS A 488 -6.20 -18.73 20.03
CA CYS A 488 -7.57 -18.18 19.94
C CYS A 488 -8.31 -18.28 21.28
N ARG A 489 -8.24 -19.42 21.97
CA ARG A 489 -8.86 -19.60 23.28
C ARG A 489 -8.31 -18.59 24.31
N TRP A 490 -7.01 -18.41 24.32
CA TRP A 490 -6.36 -17.41 25.19
C TRP A 490 -6.82 -15.97 24.86
N LEU A 491 -7.04 -15.64 23.60
CA LEU A 491 -7.61 -14.36 23.19
C LEU A 491 -9.08 -14.25 23.53
N ASP A 492 -9.88 -15.32 23.33
CA ASP A 492 -11.30 -15.35 23.64
C ASP A 492 -11.54 -15.03 25.11
N GLU A 493 -10.80 -15.63 26.04
CA GLU A 493 -10.88 -15.34 27.47
C GLU A 493 -10.65 -13.85 27.79
N ARG A 494 -9.76 -13.19 27.08
CA ARG A 494 -9.48 -11.74 27.25
C ARG A 494 -10.56 -10.87 26.64
N ILE A 495 -11.05 -11.23 25.46
CA ILE A 495 -12.12 -10.51 24.77
C ILE A 495 -13.42 -10.59 25.61
N GLU A 496 -13.75 -11.76 26.15
CA GLU A 496 -14.94 -11.97 26.98
C GLU A 496 -14.92 -11.14 28.26
N ARG A 497 -13.75 -10.94 28.88
CA ARG A 497 -13.60 -10.02 30.04
C ARG A 497 -13.90 -8.56 29.68
N LEU A 498 -13.61 -8.16 28.44
CA LEU A 498 -13.83 -6.80 27.95
C LEU A 498 -15.24 -6.60 27.42
N LEU A 499 -15.77 -7.61 26.69
CA LEU A 499 -17.06 -7.57 26.01
C LEU A 499 -18.02 -8.55 26.68
N LYS A 500 -19.12 -8.03 27.24
CA LYS A 500 -20.18 -8.88 27.83
C LYS A 500 -20.90 -9.76 26.78
N PHE A 501 -20.91 -9.30 25.53
CA PHE A 501 -21.57 -9.96 24.39
C PHE A 501 -20.51 -10.17 23.31
N TYR A 502 -20.09 -11.40 23.17
CA TYR A 502 -19.09 -11.83 22.18
C TYR A 502 -19.58 -13.13 21.49
N PRO A 503 -20.63 -13.00 20.63
CA PRO A 503 -21.30 -14.14 20.01
C PRO A 503 -20.50 -14.73 18.85
N LEU A 504 -20.96 -15.92 18.39
CA LEU A 504 -20.57 -16.47 17.12
C LEU A 504 -21.25 -15.71 15.99
N LEU A 505 -20.48 -15.23 15.00
CA LEU A 505 -20.96 -14.45 13.86
C LEU A 505 -20.34 -14.93 12.56
N SER A 506 -21.05 -14.72 11.46
CA SER A 506 -20.49 -14.87 10.11
C SER A 506 -19.43 -13.79 9.82
N THR A 507 -18.56 -14.07 8.86
CA THR A 507 -17.58 -13.11 8.33
C THR A 507 -18.20 -11.87 7.69
N THR A 508 -19.47 -11.95 7.30
CA THR A 508 -20.25 -10.86 6.70
C THR A 508 -20.97 -9.98 7.73
N SER A 509 -21.05 -10.43 8.99
CA SER A 509 -21.69 -9.64 10.06
C SER A 509 -20.91 -8.39 10.39
N PRO A 510 -21.57 -7.23 10.61
CA PRO A 510 -20.92 -6.00 11.05
C PRO A 510 -20.53 -6.00 12.53
N GLY A 511 -20.94 -7.01 13.29
CA GLY A 511 -20.69 -7.14 14.73
C GLY A 511 -19.30 -7.68 15.06
N LEU A 512 -18.80 -7.32 16.24
CA LEU A 512 -17.61 -7.95 16.82
C LEU A 512 -18.00 -9.29 17.44
N GLY A 513 -17.51 -10.37 16.84
CA GLY A 513 -17.82 -11.73 17.29
C GLY A 513 -16.76 -12.74 16.86
N ARG A 514 -16.94 -13.97 17.33
CA ARG A 514 -16.10 -15.11 16.95
C ARG A 514 -16.51 -15.59 15.56
N HIS A 515 -15.56 -15.77 14.68
CA HIS A 515 -15.77 -16.52 13.45
C HIS A 515 -15.40 -17.98 13.68
N SER A 516 -16.12 -18.88 13.03
CA SER A 516 -15.93 -20.34 13.13
C SER A 516 -16.29 -21.03 11.82
N HIS A 517 -15.72 -22.21 11.62
CA HIS A 517 -16.15 -23.14 10.58
C HIS A 517 -17.45 -23.89 10.95
N LEU A 518 -17.89 -23.79 12.21
CA LEU A 518 -19.11 -24.44 12.68
C LEU A 518 -20.35 -23.70 12.17
N PRO A 519 -21.47 -24.43 11.93
CA PRO A 519 -22.74 -23.82 11.56
C PRO A 519 -23.21 -22.80 12.59
N LEU A 520 -23.83 -21.73 12.12
CA LEU A 520 -24.37 -20.65 12.96
C LEU A 520 -25.74 -20.99 13.56
N SER A 521 -26.41 -22.00 13.04
CA SER A 521 -27.76 -22.44 13.49
C SER A 521 -27.73 -23.04 14.90
N GLY A 522 -28.71 -22.66 15.73
CA GLY A 522 -28.89 -23.22 17.07
C GLY A 522 -28.02 -22.61 18.17
N TYR A 523 -27.30 -21.52 17.92
CA TYR A 523 -26.48 -20.86 18.94
C TYR A 523 -27.36 -20.07 19.93
N PRO A 524 -27.11 -20.17 21.25
CA PRO A 524 -27.86 -19.44 22.26
C PRO A 524 -27.85 -17.94 22.04
N GLY A 525 -28.97 -17.27 22.27
CA GLY A 525 -29.10 -15.81 22.15
C GLY A 525 -29.39 -15.28 20.74
N MET A 526 -29.54 -16.16 19.75
CA MET A 526 -30.00 -15.76 18.43
C MET A 526 -31.54 -15.76 18.38
N VAL A 527 -32.10 -14.71 17.82
CA VAL A 527 -33.54 -14.53 17.61
C VAL A 527 -33.82 -14.16 16.16
N ARG A 528 -35.03 -14.51 15.68
CA ARG A 528 -35.46 -14.06 14.37
C ARG A 528 -35.96 -12.62 14.47
N GLY A 529 -35.23 -11.67 13.90
CA GLY A 529 -35.56 -10.26 13.94
C GLY A 529 -36.72 -9.86 13.02
N ARG A 530 -37.10 -8.57 13.05
CA ARG A 530 -38.18 -7.98 12.23
C ARG A 530 -38.07 -8.28 10.73
N TYR A 531 -36.83 -8.41 10.23
CA TYR A 531 -36.54 -8.69 8.82
C TYR A 531 -36.40 -10.19 8.52
N GLN A 532 -36.92 -11.07 9.40
CA GLN A 532 -36.86 -12.53 9.25
C GLN A 532 -35.43 -13.07 9.15
N ARG A 533 -34.44 -12.35 9.60
CA ARG A 533 -33.03 -12.76 9.68
C ARG A 533 -32.65 -13.06 11.13
N LEU A 534 -31.67 -13.94 11.29
CA LEU A 534 -31.09 -14.22 12.60
C LEU A 534 -30.32 -12.98 13.11
N GLU A 535 -30.66 -12.56 14.31
CA GLU A 535 -30.02 -11.42 14.98
C GLU A 535 -29.54 -11.82 16.39
N THR A 536 -28.49 -11.18 16.84
CA THR A 536 -27.94 -11.33 18.19
C THR A 536 -27.41 -10.00 18.69
N LYS A 537 -27.20 -9.90 20.03
CA LYS A 537 -26.54 -8.72 20.61
C LYS A 537 -25.02 -8.84 20.40
N ALA A 538 -24.43 -7.84 19.74
CA ALA A 538 -22.97 -7.70 19.60
C ALA A 538 -22.56 -6.23 19.61
N TYR A 539 -21.28 -5.98 19.87
CA TYR A 539 -20.72 -4.65 19.70
C TYR A 539 -20.46 -4.38 18.23
N ILE A 540 -20.96 -3.25 17.73
CA ILE A 540 -20.73 -2.80 16.35
C ILE A 540 -19.73 -1.65 16.40
N PRO A 541 -18.61 -1.73 15.65
CA PRO A 541 -17.70 -0.62 15.50
C PRO A 541 -18.30 0.46 14.59
N TYR A 542 -18.12 1.71 14.95
CA TYR A 542 -18.49 2.85 14.13
C TYR A 542 -17.45 3.95 14.23
N GLY A 543 -17.23 4.63 13.11
CA GLY A 543 -16.30 5.75 13.04
C GLY A 543 -16.91 7.01 13.64
N MET A 544 -16.16 7.67 14.50
CA MET A 544 -16.49 9.01 15.02
C MET A 544 -16.06 10.04 13.97
N ILE A 545 -16.94 10.32 13.02
CA ILE A 545 -16.71 11.37 12.02
C ILE A 545 -16.94 12.72 12.70
N PRO A 546 -15.97 13.65 12.63
CA PRO A 546 -16.17 14.97 13.23
C PRO A 546 -17.30 15.70 12.51
N ARG A 547 -18.15 16.35 13.28
CA ARG A 547 -19.11 17.30 12.72
C ARG A 547 -18.35 18.50 12.18
N ASN A 548 -18.71 18.90 10.98
CA ASN A 548 -18.17 20.09 10.34
C ASN A 548 -19.17 21.24 10.45
N ARG A 549 -18.65 22.47 10.53
CA ARG A 549 -19.52 23.65 10.33
C ARG A 549 -20.09 23.61 8.92
N ILE A 550 -21.36 23.87 8.82
CA ILE A 550 -21.98 24.19 7.54
C ILE A 550 -21.59 25.64 7.24
N ASP A 551 -20.56 25.82 6.43
CA ASP A 551 -20.19 27.15 5.94
C ASP A 551 -21.03 27.42 4.69
N ASP A 552 -21.67 28.58 4.60
CA ASP A 552 -22.68 28.90 3.58
C ASP A 552 -22.21 28.71 2.15
N VAL A 553 -21.22 29.46 1.71
CA VAL A 553 -20.70 29.39 0.33
C VAL A 553 -20.01 28.06 0.04
N PRO A 554 -19.06 27.55 0.86
CA PRO A 554 -18.44 26.24 0.63
C PRO A 554 -19.42 25.07 0.61
N ALA A 555 -20.46 25.09 1.45
CA ALA A 555 -21.48 24.04 1.47
C ALA A 555 -22.34 24.09 0.20
N LEU A 556 -22.73 25.28 -0.25
CA LEU A 556 -23.44 25.48 -1.51
C LEU A 556 -22.59 24.99 -2.70
N MET A 557 -21.32 25.36 -2.75
CA MET A 557 -20.38 24.93 -3.79
C MET A 557 -20.24 23.42 -3.83
N LYS A 558 -20.13 22.75 -2.67
CA LYS A 558 -20.10 21.30 -2.58
C LYS A 558 -21.34 20.67 -3.22
N CYS A 559 -22.53 21.17 -2.91
CA CYS A 559 -23.79 20.66 -3.47
C CYS A 559 -23.88 20.86 -4.98
N LEU A 560 -23.41 22.00 -5.48
CA LEU A 560 -23.48 22.34 -6.91
C LEU A 560 -22.45 21.60 -7.77
N ILE A 561 -21.26 21.33 -7.24
CA ILE A 561 -20.18 20.63 -7.95
C ILE A 561 -20.40 19.12 -7.92
N GLN A 562 -20.91 18.57 -6.81
CA GLN A 562 -21.12 17.12 -6.65
C GLN A 562 -22.53 16.68 -7.06
N LYS A 563 -22.97 17.04 -8.25
CA LYS A 563 -24.34 16.80 -8.76
C LYS A 563 -24.75 15.32 -8.81
N ASP A 564 -23.81 14.40 -9.03
CA ASP A 564 -24.10 12.98 -9.27
C ASP A 564 -24.11 12.12 -7.99
N GLN A 565 -23.86 12.72 -6.84
CA GLN A 565 -23.95 12.04 -5.56
C GLN A 565 -25.27 12.39 -4.89
N ASN A 566 -26.17 11.40 -4.71
CA ASN A 566 -27.33 11.58 -3.84
C ASN A 566 -26.83 11.93 -2.44
N PRO A 567 -26.92 13.20 -1.99
CA PRO A 567 -26.42 13.58 -0.69
C PRO A 567 -27.33 12.98 0.38
N ASP A 568 -26.73 12.22 1.30
CA ASP A 568 -27.37 11.91 2.59
C ASP A 568 -27.68 13.22 3.33
N GLU A 569 -28.79 13.28 4.09
CA GLU A 569 -29.22 14.45 4.85
C GLU A 569 -28.11 15.07 5.72
N THR A 570 -27.13 14.27 6.11
CA THR A 570 -26.01 14.69 6.96
C THR A 570 -24.69 14.89 6.20
N HIS A 571 -24.70 14.84 4.85
CA HIS A 571 -23.45 14.91 4.06
C HIS A 571 -22.67 16.22 4.22
N LEU A 572 -23.35 17.32 4.49
CA LEU A 572 -22.70 18.62 4.77
C LEU A 572 -22.15 18.71 6.19
N GLU A 573 -22.77 18.02 7.15
CA GLU A 573 -22.30 17.99 8.54
C GLU A 573 -21.16 16.99 8.76
N ARG A 574 -21.06 15.98 7.91
CA ARG A 574 -20.04 14.92 8.01
C ARG A 574 -18.93 15.17 7.02
N SER A 575 -17.75 15.34 7.51
CA SER A 575 -16.59 15.54 6.65
C SER A 575 -15.34 14.87 7.20
N GLY A 576 -14.54 14.39 6.25
CA GLY A 576 -13.24 13.84 6.55
C GLY A 576 -13.26 12.38 7.02
N ARG A 577 -12.09 11.92 7.44
CA ARG A 577 -11.89 10.58 7.99
C ARG A 577 -12.34 10.53 9.44
N PRO A 578 -12.83 9.37 9.92
CA PRO A 578 -13.10 9.19 11.34
C PRO A 578 -11.86 9.55 12.18
N LYS A 579 -12.02 10.39 13.20
CA LYS A 579 -10.95 10.72 14.14
C LYS A 579 -10.65 9.57 15.11
N SER A 580 -11.68 8.80 15.45
CA SER A 580 -11.60 7.67 16.35
C SER A 580 -12.64 6.63 15.99
N ILE A 581 -12.46 5.44 16.52
CA ILE A 581 -13.46 4.36 16.46
C ILE A 581 -14.08 4.23 17.85
N SER A 582 -15.39 4.00 17.88
CA SER A 582 -16.11 3.61 19.08
C SER A 582 -16.91 2.33 18.82
N ILE A 583 -17.31 1.63 19.88
CA ILE A 583 -18.13 0.42 19.79
C ILE A 583 -19.42 0.58 20.57
N LYS A 584 -20.55 0.18 20.00
CA LYS A 584 -21.86 0.21 20.68
C LYS A 584 -22.51 -1.15 20.64
N LEU A 585 -23.10 -1.54 21.78
CA LEU A 585 -23.90 -2.77 21.83
C LEU A 585 -25.21 -2.56 21.10
N ARG A 586 -25.52 -3.42 20.13
CA ARG A 586 -26.75 -3.39 19.34
C ARG A 586 -27.19 -4.80 18.94
N TRP A 587 -28.45 -4.95 18.59
CA TRP A 587 -28.89 -6.09 17.81
C TRP A 587 -28.31 -5.98 16.40
N THR A 588 -27.77 -7.06 15.90
CA THR A 588 -27.12 -7.11 14.60
C THR A 588 -27.38 -8.43 13.91
N ALA A 589 -27.37 -8.43 12.58
CA ALA A 589 -27.44 -9.67 11.80
C ALA A 589 -26.27 -10.59 12.16
N VAL A 590 -26.58 -11.88 12.24
CA VAL A 590 -25.58 -12.93 12.46
C VAL A 590 -24.78 -13.18 11.18
N SER A 591 -25.40 -12.99 10.00
CA SER A 591 -24.82 -13.17 8.67
C SER A 591 -25.17 -12.00 7.76
#